data_20d86e0f05fee52599520ce8bfb3ecf6
#
_entry.id   20d86e0f05fee52599520ce8bfb3ecf6
#
_cell.length_a   1.000
_cell.length_b   1.000
_cell.length_c   1.000
_cell.angle_alpha   90.00
_cell.angle_beta   90.00
_cell.angle_gamma   90.00
#
_symmetry.space_group_name_H-M   'P 1'
#
loop_
_entity.id
_entity.type
_entity.pdbx_description
1 polymer ?
#
loop_
_entity_poly.entity_id
_entity_poly.type
_entity_poly.pdbx_seq_one_letter_code
_entity_poly.pdbx_strand_id
1 'polypeptide(L)'
;VLDQLPLAPAPVRTRTPATRAARHLRATSVELAGVAGTVALALGILSHLVLSQRATVFFYSGDSVLMPLVERSLREGQPFEWAMSSVLFFVPEIPVYVAIATVVPGVHAALLVNAGVTVVGLYGILRGLAAVVVPWFSRRTKVALALAPVAALTLCSLMEHTGQRATLELVSLFLTTTYYYGTTLAMVGALPLVVVAANGRTGRARRGALVGLVSLAAAATFSNPLFAMWAAVPVAIAALLLWRRRLLTRRPAVAMGAALLVGSLVGYVARIPMAKYISIQIGHYLRIDRMALSVRYYVNDYFFTASTWQGAIEMSLLAVAVTGTLAVAVIALARHWPTRITLPLVVAACSIVVTVVAAVGLGTTASRYLMPLFFMPAAAAVVLGGYALERAPGLTGLSIRWPSRRILVRATAIAVVAVTACSIGAVRLMATAPATQTYASATCLSNWIGGRDLTGAGRFWTMRALTAYGDQSVTILQITADYNATLWLDNAADYTGQDVSYLVLDAKSHYSRSPQAVLGDPAQTITCGQYTILDYLGTTGESILTGKIARSAAAKIAERHL
;
A
#
# COMPACT_ATOMS: atom_id res chain seq x y z
N VAL A 1 -42.98 -25.84 -61.35
CA VAL A 1 -41.57 -26.24 -61.45
C VAL A 1 -40.77 -24.97 -61.70
N LEU A 2 -40.29 -24.34 -60.64
CA LEU A 2 -39.30 -23.24 -60.75
C LEU A 2 -38.10 -23.64 -59.89
N ASP A 3 -36.97 -23.78 -60.58
CA ASP A 3 -35.65 -24.17 -60.08
C ASP A 3 -35.18 -23.36 -58.86
N GLN A 4 -34.86 -24.03 -57.79
CA GLN A 4 -34.05 -23.51 -56.71
C GLN A 4 -32.56 -23.57 -57.13
N LEU A 5 -32.05 -22.44 -57.61
CA LEU A 5 -30.58 -22.25 -57.77
C LEU A 5 -29.92 -22.25 -56.38
N PRO A 6 -28.88 -23.07 -56.15
CA PRO A 6 -28.14 -23.04 -54.91
C PRO A 6 -27.39 -21.73 -54.75
N LEU A 7 -27.69 -20.98 -53.67
CA LEU A 7 -26.93 -19.79 -53.29
C LEU A 7 -25.44 -20.19 -53.06
N ALA A 8 -24.58 -19.63 -53.86
CA ALA A 8 -23.13 -19.80 -53.74
C ALA A 8 -22.69 -19.42 -52.30
N PRO A 9 -21.85 -20.23 -51.61
CA PRO A 9 -21.38 -19.91 -50.28
C PRO A 9 -20.58 -18.59 -50.30
N ALA A 10 -20.96 -17.68 -49.41
CA ALA A 10 -20.27 -16.39 -49.26
C ALA A 10 -18.76 -16.60 -49.07
N PRO A 11 -17.88 -15.85 -49.75
CA PRO A 11 -16.43 -16.06 -49.68
C PRO A 11 -15.92 -15.92 -48.24
N VAL A 12 -15.36 -16.98 -47.69
CA VAL A 12 -14.64 -16.98 -46.42
C VAL A 12 -13.46 -16.00 -46.54
N ARG A 13 -13.61 -14.78 -46.07
CA ARG A 13 -12.54 -13.80 -46.03
C ARG A 13 -11.42 -14.32 -45.12
N THR A 14 -10.44 -15.02 -45.69
CA THR A 14 -9.19 -15.39 -45.03
C THR A 14 -8.43 -14.11 -44.69
N ARG A 15 -8.37 -13.82 -43.37
CA ARG A 15 -7.67 -12.62 -42.88
C ARG A 15 -6.17 -12.81 -43.08
N THR A 16 -5.55 -11.94 -43.84
CA THR A 16 -4.11 -11.95 -44.13
C THR A 16 -3.28 -11.79 -42.83
N PRO A 17 -2.09 -12.42 -42.72
CA PRO A 17 -1.17 -12.29 -41.57
C PRO A 17 -0.87 -10.82 -41.21
N ALA A 18 -0.72 -9.94 -42.21
CA ALA A 18 -0.49 -8.52 -42.00
C ALA A 18 -1.63 -7.79 -41.25
N THR A 19 -2.89 -8.20 -41.44
CA THR A 19 -4.03 -7.62 -40.69
C THR A 19 -4.07 -8.12 -39.24
N ARG A 20 -3.50 -9.31 -38.93
CA ARG A 20 -3.39 -9.84 -37.60
C ARG A 20 -2.28 -9.13 -36.82
N ALA A 21 -1.08 -8.95 -37.40
CA ALA A 21 0.02 -8.20 -36.83
C ALA A 21 -0.35 -6.73 -36.51
N ALA A 22 -1.00 -6.04 -37.45
CA ALA A 22 -1.46 -4.66 -37.23
C ALA A 22 -2.48 -4.51 -36.09
N ARG A 23 -3.32 -5.54 -35.85
CA ARG A 23 -4.24 -5.56 -34.68
C ARG A 23 -3.50 -5.80 -33.38
N HIS A 24 -2.53 -6.71 -33.37
CA HIS A 24 -1.71 -6.94 -32.17
C HIS A 24 -0.95 -5.68 -31.78
N LEU A 25 -0.29 -5.01 -32.72
CA LEU A 25 0.41 -3.75 -32.49
C LEU A 25 -0.51 -2.65 -31.92
N ARG A 26 -1.71 -2.46 -32.51
CA ARG A 26 -2.71 -1.51 -31.99
C ARG A 26 -3.23 -1.87 -30.61
N ALA A 27 -3.35 -3.18 -30.33
CA ALA A 27 -3.79 -3.66 -29.05
C ALA A 27 -2.74 -3.40 -27.97
N THR A 28 -1.46 -3.62 -28.27
CA THR A 28 -0.33 -3.36 -27.37
C THR A 28 -0.15 -1.87 -27.13
N SER A 29 -0.30 -1.01 -28.14
CA SER A 29 -0.16 0.45 -27.99
C SER A 29 -1.20 1.05 -27.03
N VAL A 30 -2.43 0.52 -26.99
CA VAL A 30 -3.47 0.99 -26.05
C VAL A 30 -3.13 0.62 -24.60
N GLU A 31 -2.63 -0.60 -24.36
CA GLU A 31 -2.23 -1.01 -23.00
C GLU A 31 -1.00 -0.21 -22.54
N LEU A 32 -0.02 -0.01 -23.41
CA LEU A 32 1.14 0.85 -23.12
C LEU A 32 0.73 2.29 -22.82
N ALA A 33 -0.24 2.85 -23.54
CA ALA A 33 -0.78 4.18 -23.26
C ALA A 33 -1.47 4.23 -21.88
N GLY A 34 -2.16 3.15 -21.47
CA GLY A 34 -2.73 3.03 -20.13
C GLY A 34 -1.66 3.03 -19.03
N VAL A 35 -0.61 2.26 -19.20
CA VAL A 35 0.53 2.23 -18.27
C VAL A 35 1.23 3.60 -18.24
N ALA A 36 1.50 4.22 -19.39
CA ALA A 36 2.13 5.54 -19.46
C ALA A 36 1.27 6.62 -18.78
N GLY A 37 -0.06 6.60 -18.97
CA GLY A 37 -0.98 7.47 -18.25
C GLY A 37 -0.93 7.26 -16.74
N THR A 38 -0.83 6.00 -16.29
CA THR A 38 -0.68 5.67 -14.87
C THR A 38 0.64 6.17 -14.31
N VAL A 39 1.74 6.01 -15.04
CA VAL A 39 3.06 6.54 -14.64
C VAL A 39 3.01 8.06 -14.54
N ALA A 40 2.35 8.76 -15.47
CA ALA A 40 2.18 10.21 -15.40
C ALA A 40 1.38 10.64 -14.15
N LEU A 41 0.30 9.93 -13.81
CA LEU A 41 -0.47 10.16 -12.58
C LEU A 41 0.39 9.89 -11.34
N ALA A 42 1.13 8.79 -11.31
CA ALA A 42 2.06 8.47 -10.22
C ALA A 42 3.10 9.57 -10.04
N LEU A 43 3.72 10.04 -11.12
CA LEU A 43 4.69 11.16 -11.05
C LEU A 43 4.05 12.44 -10.52
N GLY A 44 2.78 12.73 -10.86
CA GLY A 44 2.02 13.84 -10.29
C GLY A 44 1.86 13.72 -8.77
N ILE A 45 1.43 12.54 -8.29
CA ILE A 45 1.32 12.25 -6.85
C ILE A 45 2.69 12.41 -6.17
N LEU A 46 3.72 11.77 -6.70
CA LEU A 46 5.05 11.76 -6.11
C LEU A 46 5.67 13.16 -6.06
N SER A 47 5.48 13.97 -7.11
CA SER A 47 5.95 15.36 -7.12
C SER A 47 5.27 16.19 -6.03
N HIS A 48 3.95 16.05 -5.87
CA HIS A 48 3.22 16.72 -4.79
C HIS A 48 3.70 16.27 -3.42
N LEU A 49 3.83 14.95 -3.24
CA LEU A 49 4.29 14.36 -1.99
C LEU A 49 5.67 14.88 -1.57
N VAL A 50 6.62 14.96 -2.50
CA VAL A 50 7.99 15.46 -2.27
C VAL A 50 7.99 16.95 -1.91
N LEU A 51 7.08 17.75 -2.47
CA LEU A 51 6.99 19.20 -2.28
C LEU A 51 6.11 19.62 -1.10
N SER A 52 5.33 18.71 -0.52
CA SER A 52 4.43 18.96 0.60
C SER A 52 5.04 18.51 1.94
N GLN A 53 4.36 18.83 3.04
CA GLN A 53 4.74 18.34 4.36
C GLN A 53 4.63 16.81 4.48
N ARG A 54 3.90 16.15 3.55
CA ARG A 54 3.82 14.68 3.47
C ARG A 54 5.19 14.03 3.26
N ALA A 55 6.16 14.75 2.69
CA ALA A 55 7.54 14.28 2.54
C ALA A 55 8.13 13.79 3.87
N THR A 56 7.79 14.43 5.00
CA THR A 56 8.28 14.03 6.32
C THR A 56 7.77 12.66 6.75
N VAL A 57 6.50 12.35 6.44
CA VAL A 57 5.91 11.03 6.71
C VAL A 57 6.46 9.99 5.73
N PHE A 58 6.61 10.35 4.48
CA PHE A 58 7.00 9.43 3.43
C PHE A 58 8.48 9.02 3.52
N PHE A 59 9.38 9.96 3.77
CA PHE A 59 10.82 9.68 3.80
C PHE A 59 11.39 9.46 5.20
N TYR A 60 10.91 10.20 6.20
CA TYR A 60 11.61 10.30 7.49
C TYR A 60 10.83 9.73 8.67
N SER A 61 9.64 9.17 8.45
CA SER A 61 8.93 8.43 9.50
C SER A 61 9.63 7.11 9.80
N GLY A 62 9.73 6.76 11.09
CA GLY A 62 10.33 5.49 11.51
C GLY A 62 9.69 4.25 10.88
N ASP A 63 8.38 4.29 10.57
CA ASP A 63 7.71 3.22 9.83
C ASP A 63 8.17 3.19 8.37
N SER A 64 8.24 4.33 7.68
CA SER A 64 8.53 4.40 6.24
C SER A 64 9.93 3.92 5.88
N VAL A 65 10.89 4.09 6.78
CA VAL A 65 12.29 3.67 6.57
C VAL A 65 12.57 2.22 7.00
N LEU A 66 11.54 1.46 7.41
CA LEU A 66 11.74 0.06 7.79
C LEU A 66 12.32 -0.78 6.65
N MET A 67 11.76 -0.67 5.43
CA MET A 67 12.25 -1.46 4.29
C MET A 67 13.69 -1.09 3.89
N PRO A 68 14.09 0.19 3.83
CA PRO A 68 15.48 0.58 3.73
C PRO A 68 16.41 -0.08 4.75
N LEU A 69 16.02 -0.13 6.01
CA LEU A 69 16.83 -0.74 7.07
C LEU A 69 16.91 -2.27 6.94
N VAL A 70 15.81 -2.93 6.58
CA VAL A 70 15.82 -4.38 6.27
C VAL A 70 16.72 -4.67 5.08
N GLU A 71 16.63 -3.88 4.01
CA GLU A 71 17.51 -4.03 2.83
C GLU A 71 18.97 -3.84 3.19
N ARG A 72 19.29 -2.79 3.98
CA ARG A 72 20.63 -2.53 4.46
C ARG A 72 21.21 -3.72 5.24
N SER A 73 20.44 -4.24 6.22
CA SER A 73 20.80 -5.42 7.02
C SER A 73 21.10 -6.64 6.15
N LEU A 74 20.23 -6.91 5.14
CA LEU A 74 20.44 -8.02 4.19
C LEU A 74 21.68 -7.82 3.31
N ARG A 75 21.91 -6.62 2.83
CA ARG A 75 23.07 -6.26 1.98
C ARG A 75 24.40 -6.35 2.75
N GLU A 76 24.37 -6.03 4.03
CA GLU A 76 25.52 -6.16 4.94
C GLU A 76 25.74 -7.60 5.42
N GLY A 77 24.86 -8.55 5.03
CA GLY A 77 24.98 -9.96 5.38
C GLY A 77 24.66 -10.26 6.85
N GLN A 78 23.96 -9.36 7.51
CA GLN A 78 23.54 -9.57 8.91
C GLN A 78 22.52 -10.71 9.01
N PRO A 79 22.48 -11.45 10.12
CA PRO A 79 21.42 -12.42 10.40
C PRO A 79 20.04 -11.76 10.34
N PHE A 80 19.06 -12.45 9.76
CA PHE A 80 17.68 -11.98 9.76
C PHE A 80 16.99 -12.29 11.11
N GLU A 81 17.21 -11.44 12.10
CA GLU A 81 16.64 -11.54 13.44
C GLU A 81 15.69 -10.38 13.74
N TRP A 82 14.94 -9.99 12.72
CA TRP A 82 14.03 -8.85 12.78
C TRP A 82 12.81 -9.12 13.67
N ALA A 83 12.66 -8.31 14.70
CA ALA A 83 11.47 -8.31 15.55
C ALA A 83 10.34 -7.50 14.90
N MET A 84 9.61 -8.11 13.96
CA MET A 84 8.51 -7.48 13.24
C MET A 84 7.30 -7.21 14.15
N SER A 85 6.35 -6.39 13.70
CA SER A 85 5.04 -6.24 14.32
C SER A 85 4.16 -7.48 14.08
N SER A 86 2.85 -7.39 14.31
CA SER A 86 1.91 -8.42 13.83
C SER A 86 1.86 -8.53 12.30
N VAL A 87 2.45 -7.58 11.56
CA VAL A 87 2.63 -7.60 10.11
C VAL A 87 4.08 -7.96 9.81
N LEU A 88 4.28 -9.02 9.01
CA LEU A 88 5.61 -9.53 8.67
C LEU A 88 6.25 -8.83 7.46
N PHE A 89 5.44 -8.22 6.60
CA PHE A 89 5.86 -7.54 5.36
C PHE A 89 6.61 -8.44 4.35
N PHE A 90 6.55 -9.77 4.49
CA PHE A 90 7.28 -10.70 3.66
C PHE A 90 6.76 -10.78 2.23
N VAL A 91 5.49 -10.46 2.01
CA VAL A 91 4.87 -10.46 0.67
C VAL A 91 3.85 -9.33 0.59
N PRO A 92 4.00 -8.38 -0.35
CA PRO A 92 5.11 -8.25 -1.31
C PRO A 92 6.19 -7.23 -0.88
N GLU A 93 6.07 -6.60 0.28
CA GLU A 93 6.77 -5.37 0.67
C GLU A 93 8.30 -5.55 0.63
N ILE A 94 8.84 -6.51 1.38
CA ILE A 94 10.29 -6.75 1.45
C ILE A 94 10.85 -7.13 0.06
N PRO A 95 10.37 -8.17 -0.65
CA PRO A 95 10.99 -8.56 -1.91
C PRO A 95 10.88 -7.51 -3.00
N VAL A 96 9.78 -6.73 -3.05
CA VAL A 96 9.64 -5.65 -4.04
C VAL A 96 10.63 -4.53 -3.73
N TYR A 97 10.73 -4.10 -2.46
CA TYR A 97 11.66 -3.03 -2.10
C TYR A 97 13.12 -3.45 -2.32
N VAL A 98 13.50 -4.64 -1.88
CA VAL A 98 14.87 -5.17 -2.08
C VAL A 98 15.21 -5.25 -3.56
N ALA A 99 14.31 -5.78 -4.41
CA ALA A 99 14.52 -5.83 -5.86
C ALA A 99 14.67 -4.44 -6.49
N ILE A 100 13.98 -3.43 -5.99
CA ILE A 100 14.14 -2.05 -6.45
C ILE A 100 15.49 -1.49 -5.99
N ALA A 101 15.86 -1.67 -4.73
CA ALA A 101 17.09 -1.13 -4.15
C ALA A 101 18.36 -1.72 -4.79
N THR A 102 18.30 -2.95 -5.35
CA THR A 102 19.42 -3.54 -6.10
C THR A 102 19.76 -2.79 -7.40
N VAL A 103 18.79 -2.05 -7.98
CA VAL A 103 18.97 -1.36 -9.28
C VAL A 103 18.83 0.16 -9.17
N VAL A 104 18.26 0.66 -8.08
CA VAL A 104 18.02 2.08 -7.83
C VAL A 104 18.85 2.53 -6.63
N PRO A 105 19.93 3.29 -6.83
CA PRO A 105 20.76 3.73 -5.73
C PRO A 105 20.07 4.81 -4.89
N GLY A 106 20.26 4.73 -3.57
CA GLY A 106 19.78 5.71 -2.61
C GLY A 106 18.35 5.49 -2.13
N VAL A 107 18.16 5.70 -0.83
CA VAL A 107 16.90 5.42 -0.12
C VAL A 107 15.73 6.23 -0.68
N HIS A 108 15.90 7.53 -0.93
CA HIS A 108 14.85 8.40 -1.47
C HIS A 108 14.35 7.89 -2.83
N ALA A 109 15.28 7.59 -3.76
CA ALA A 109 14.91 7.12 -5.09
C ALA A 109 14.22 5.75 -5.06
N ALA A 110 14.72 4.82 -4.24
CA ALA A 110 14.12 3.50 -4.08
C ALA A 110 12.69 3.58 -3.51
N LEU A 111 12.43 4.44 -2.52
CA LEU A 111 11.09 4.68 -1.98
C LEU A 111 10.14 5.26 -3.04
N LEU A 112 10.59 6.24 -3.84
CA LEU A 112 9.79 6.84 -4.92
C LEU A 112 9.45 5.81 -6.00
N VAL A 113 10.42 4.98 -6.41
CA VAL A 113 10.18 3.93 -7.41
C VAL A 113 9.22 2.87 -6.86
N ASN A 114 9.37 2.48 -5.58
CA ASN A 114 8.43 1.55 -4.93
C ASN A 114 6.99 2.09 -4.93
N ALA A 115 6.81 3.37 -4.61
CA ALA A 115 5.50 4.02 -4.67
C ALA A 115 4.92 4.04 -6.10
N GLY A 116 5.75 4.34 -7.11
CA GLY A 116 5.36 4.28 -8.52
C GLY A 116 4.91 2.87 -8.95
N VAL A 117 5.66 1.84 -8.55
CA VAL A 117 5.31 0.42 -8.80
C VAL A 117 3.97 0.07 -8.14
N THR A 118 3.72 0.57 -6.93
CA THR A 118 2.46 0.37 -6.20
C THR A 118 1.26 0.95 -6.96
N VAL A 119 1.37 2.17 -7.51
CA VAL A 119 0.31 2.79 -8.34
C VAL A 119 0.07 2.00 -9.63
N VAL A 120 1.13 1.56 -10.31
CA VAL A 120 1.04 0.74 -11.53
C VAL A 120 0.40 -0.63 -11.21
N GLY A 121 0.75 -1.23 -10.07
CA GLY A 121 0.12 -2.46 -9.58
C GLY A 121 -1.38 -2.30 -9.36
N LEU A 122 -1.81 -1.22 -8.71
CA LEU A 122 -3.23 -0.90 -8.51
C LEU A 122 -3.96 -0.74 -9.85
N TYR A 123 -3.38 0.03 -10.80
CA TYR A 123 -3.94 0.16 -12.14
C TYR A 123 -4.08 -1.21 -12.82
N GLY A 124 -3.06 -2.06 -12.76
CA GLY A 124 -3.10 -3.41 -13.35
C GLY A 124 -4.26 -4.25 -12.82
N ILE A 125 -4.51 -4.20 -11.52
CA ILE A 125 -5.63 -4.90 -10.87
C ILE A 125 -6.98 -4.31 -11.32
N LEU A 126 -7.15 -2.99 -11.32
CA LEU A 126 -8.38 -2.32 -11.78
C LEU A 126 -8.62 -2.58 -13.27
N ARG A 127 -7.55 -2.63 -14.08
CA ARG A 127 -7.62 -3.01 -15.50
C ARG A 127 -8.06 -4.48 -15.68
N GLY A 128 -7.57 -5.37 -14.82
CA GLY A 128 -8.02 -6.76 -14.74
C GLY A 128 -9.50 -6.86 -14.36
N LEU A 129 -9.94 -6.09 -13.37
CA LEU A 129 -11.34 -6.00 -12.97
C LEU A 129 -12.23 -5.55 -14.12
N ALA A 130 -11.87 -4.48 -14.83
CA ALA A 130 -12.59 -4.02 -16.02
C ALA A 130 -12.66 -5.11 -17.12
N ALA A 131 -11.61 -5.94 -17.25
CA ALA A 131 -11.59 -7.01 -18.24
C ALA A 131 -12.62 -8.11 -17.95
N VAL A 132 -12.85 -8.44 -16.69
CA VAL A 132 -13.78 -9.51 -16.30
C VAL A 132 -15.22 -9.03 -16.13
N VAL A 133 -15.41 -7.76 -15.75
CA VAL A 133 -16.74 -7.15 -15.56
C VAL A 133 -17.40 -6.83 -16.90
N VAL A 134 -16.64 -6.26 -17.84
CA VAL A 134 -17.14 -5.87 -19.19
C VAL A 134 -16.27 -6.47 -20.30
N PRO A 135 -16.24 -7.81 -20.46
CA PRO A 135 -15.32 -8.50 -21.38
C PRO A 135 -15.50 -8.12 -22.86
N TRP A 136 -16.71 -7.71 -23.25
CA TRP A 136 -17.06 -7.32 -24.64
C TRP A 136 -16.64 -5.90 -25.02
N PHE A 137 -16.33 -5.03 -24.07
CA PHE A 137 -15.89 -3.67 -24.38
C PHE A 137 -14.49 -3.64 -24.99
N SER A 138 -14.24 -2.57 -25.74
CA SER A 138 -12.94 -2.32 -26.35
C SER A 138 -11.82 -2.20 -25.30
N ARG A 139 -10.58 -2.48 -25.71
CA ARG A 139 -9.42 -2.28 -24.81
C ARG A 139 -9.32 -0.84 -24.32
N ARG A 140 -9.61 0.14 -25.19
CA ARG A 140 -9.62 1.58 -24.84
C ARG A 140 -10.59 1.89 -23.71
N THR A 141 -11.82 1.40 -23.81
CA THR A 141 -12.84 1.56 -22.76
C THR A 141 -12.39 0.96 -21.44
N LYS A 142 -11.80 -0.25 -21.46
CA LYS A 142 -11.28 -0.91 -20.25
C LYS A 142 -10.12 -0.17 -19.61
N VAL A 143 -9.22 0.40 -20.43
CA VAL A 143 -8.13 1.26 -19.98
C VAL A 143 -8.69 2.53 -19.33
N ALA A 144 -9.65 3.20 -19.98
CA ALA A 144 -10.28 4.41 -19.45
C ALA A 144 -11.00 4.13 -18.11
N LEU A 145 -11.75 3.01 -18.01
CA LEU A 145 -12.42 2.58 -16.78
C LEU A 145 -11.43 2.33 -15.63
N ALA A 146 -10.24 1.85 -15.91
CA ALA A 146 -9.22 1.62 -14.90
C ALA A 146 -8.45 2.89 -14.53
N LEU A 147 -8.19 3.79 -15.49
CA LEU A 147 -7.48 5.04 -15.25
C LEU A 147 -8.33 6.05 -14.46
N ALA A 148 -9.65 6.09 -14.66
CA ALA A 148 -10.52 7.05 -14.01
C ALA A 148 -10.44 6.99 -12.46
N PRO A 149 -10.56 5.83 -11.79
CA PRO A 149 -10.39 5.78 -10.35
C PRO A 149 -8.95 6.03 -9.88
N VAL A 150 -7.92 5.69 -10.67
CA VAL A 150 -6.54 6.07 -10.35
C VAL A 150 -6.40 7.60 -10.39
N ALA A 151 -6.99 8.27 -11.39
CA ALA A 151 -7.02 9.74 -11.46
C ALA A 151 -7.78 10.35 -10.28
N ALA A 152 -8.90 9.76 -9.86
CA ALA A 152 -9.64 10.21 -8.67
C ALA A 152 -8.80 10.10 -7.39
N LEU A 153 -8.11 8.96 -7.19
CA LEU A 153 -7.17 8.79 -6.08
C LEU A 153 -5.98 9.78 -6.16
N THR A 154 -5.50 10.07 -7.39
CA THR A 154 -4.50 11.13 -7.60
C THR A 154 -5.01 12.48 -7.11
N LEU A 155 -6.26 12.86 -7.45
CA LEU A 155 -6.85 14.10 -6.96
C LEU A 155 -6.98 14.15 -5.44
N CYS A 156 -7.36 13.04 -4.79
CA CYS A 156 -7.36 12.95 -3.33
C CYS A 156 -5.94 13.17 -2.78
N SER A 157 -4.94 12.47 -3.32
CA SER A 157 -3.55 12.63 -2.87
C SER A 157 -2.98 14.04 -3.07
N LEU A 158 -3.44 14.77 -4.09
CA LEU A 158 -3.05 16.18 -4.29
C LEU A 158 -3.68 17.13 -3.25
N MET A 159 -4.70 16.68 -2.53
CA MET A 159 -5.31 17.42 -1.42
C MET A 159 -4.61 17.12 -0.07
N GLU A 160 -3.91 16.00 0.05
CA GLU A 160 -3.18 15.60 1.25
C GLU A 160 -1.95 16.50 1.46
N HIS A 161 -1.80 17.08 2.65
CA HIS A 161 -0.76 18.09 2.87
C HIS A 161 -0.16 18.08 4.28
N THR A 162 -0.73 17.31 5.23
CA THR A 162 -0.23 17.34 6.62
C THR A 162 1.01 16.51 6.81
N GLY A 163 1.94 16.93 7.66
CA GLY A 163 3.11 16.16 8.08
C GLY A 163 2.80 15.11 9.16
N GLN A 164 1.50 14.83 9.42
CA GLN A 164 1.09 13.87 10.44
C GLN A 164 0.67 12.55 9.79
N ARG A 165 0.99 11.42 10.46
CA ARG A 165 0.60 10.08 10.03
C ARG A 165 -0.77 9.64 10.56
N ALA A 166 -1.24 10.27 11.65
CA ALA A 166 -2.53 10.00 12.26
C ALA A 166 -3.57 10.96 11.67
N THR A 167 -3.88 10.79 10.39
CA THR A 167 -4.86 11.54 9.62
C THR A 167 -5.55 10.61 8.63
N LEU A 168 -6.67 11.00 8.07
CA LEU A 168 -7.34 10.26 6.99
C LEU A 168 -6.75 10.54 5.60
N GLU A 169 -5.56 11.12 5.51
CA GLU A 169 -4.79 11.27 4.28
C GLU A 169 -4.14 9.92 3.90
N LEU A 170 -4.97 8.97 3.45
CA LEU A 170 -4.58 7.57 3.32
C LEU A 170 -4.03 7.20 1.94
N VAL A 171 -4.22 8.04 0.91
CA VAL A 171 -3.70 7.73 -0.43
C VAL A 171 -2.18 7.84 -0.45
N SER A 172 -1.60 8.87 0.15
CA SER A 172 -0.14 8.98 0.28
C SER A 172 0.43 7.94 1.25
N LEU A 173 -0.28 7.61 2.34
CA LEU A 173 0.14 6.52 3.22
C LEU A 173 0.18 5.17 2.51
N PHE A 174 -0.75 4.88 1.62
CA PHE A 174 -0.73 3.67 0.78
C PHE A 174 0.56 3.55 -0.05
N LEU A 175 1.20 4.66 -0.39
CA LEU A 175 2.43 4.67 -1.18
C LEU A 175 3.68 4.37 -0.36
N THR A 176 3.59 4.43 0.97
CA THR A 176 4.72 4.10 1.85
C THR A 176 4.87 2.58 1.99
N THR A 177 6.06 2.13 2.27
CA THR A 177 6.41 0.70 2.25
C THR A 177 5.73 -0.13 3.35
N THR A 178 5.28 0.47 4.45
CA THR A 178 4.81 -0.24 5.65
C THR A 178 3.35 -0.01 6.00
N TYR A 179 2.62 0.80 5.23
CA TYR A 179 1.20 1.03 5.49
C TYR A 179 0.29 0.14 4.63
N TYR A 180 0.65 -1.15 4.56
CA TYR A 180 -0.20 -2.25 4.06
C TYR A 180 -0.57 -2.18 2.57
N TYR A 181 0.31 -1.60 1.72
CA TYR A 181 -0.01 -1.52 0.29
C TYR A 181 -0.22 -2.91 -0.34
N GLY A 182 0.57 -3.91 0.06
CA GLY A 182 0.40 -5.28 -0.41
C GLY A 182 -0.95 -5.88 -0.03
N THR A 183 -1.40 -5.66 1.22
CA THR A 183 -2.72 -6.08 1.68
C THR A 183 -3.85 -5.37 0.94
N THR A 184 -3.70 -4.06 0.68
CA THR A 184 -4.66 -3.25 -0.08
C THR A 184 -4.73 -3.72 -1.54
N LEU A 185 -3.60 -3.98 -2.19
CA LEU A 185 -3.56 -4.55 -3.54
C LEU A 185 -4.18 -5.94 -3.58
N ALA A 186 -3.91 -6.79 -2.59
CA ALA A 186 -4.50 -8.12 -2.49
C ALA A 186 -6.03 -8.06 -2.30
N MET A 187 -6.53 -7.15 -1.46
CA MET A 187 -7.96 -6.91 -1.24
C MET A 187 -8.66 -6.53 -2.56
N VAL A 188 -8.15 -5.55 -3.29
CA VAL A 188 -8.71 -5.16 -4.60
C VAL A 188 -8.51 -6.28 -5.63
N GLY A 189 -7.36 -6.98 -5.58
CA GLY A 189 -7.00 -8.10 -6.45
C GLY A 189 -7.89 -9.34 -6.29
N ALA A 190 -8.53 -9.50 -5.14
CA ALA A 190 -9.51 -10.56 -4.94
C ALA A 190 -10.77 -10.35 -5.82
N LEU A 191 -11.15 -9.11 -6.14
CA LEU A 191 -12.39 -8.82 -6.89
C LEU A 191 -12.43 -9.46 -8.29
N PRO A 192 -11.43 -9.30 -9.18
CA PRO A 192 -11.44 -9.97 -10.47
C PRO A 192 -11.49 -11.49 -10.34
N LEU A 193 -10.78 -12.09 -9.37
CA LEU A 193 -10.81 -13.53 -9.13
C LEU A 193 -12.18 -14.01 -8.68
N VAL A 194 -12.85 -13.29 -7.77
CA VAL A 194 -14.21 -13.56 -7.30
C VAL A 194 -15.21 -13.50 -8.46
N VAL A 195 -15.10 -12.49 -9.34
CA VAL A 195 -15.97 -12.39 -10.54
C VAL A 195 -15.76 -13.57 -11.47
N VAL A 196 -14.51 -14.01 -11.71
CA VAL A 196 -14.22 -15.17 -12.56
C VAL A 196 -14.66 -16.48 -11.91
N ALA A 197 -14.50 -16.65 -10.60
CA ALA A 197 -14.96 -17.83 -9.87
C ALA A 197 -16.48 -17.99 -9.94
N ALA A 198 -17.22 -16.86 -9.87
CA ALA A 198 -18.68 -16.86 -9.97
C ALA A 198 -19.19 -17.04 -11.41
N ASN A 199 -18.59 -16.37 -12.40
CA ASN A 199 -19.14 -16.20 -13.75
C ASN A 199 -18.28 -16.78 -14.86
N GLY A 200 -17.14 -17.43 -14.57
CA GLY A 200 -16.22 -17.97 -15.56
C GLY A 200 -16.90 -18.97 -16.51
N ARG A 201 -16.71 -18.78 -17.81
CA ARG A 201 -17.35 -19.58 -18.86
C ARG A 201 -16.88 -21.02 -18.92
N THR A 202 -15.65 -21.29 -18.50
CA THR A 202 -15.04 -22.62 -18.52
C THR A 202 -14.70 -23.11 -17.12
N GLY A 203 -14.79 -24.43 -16.90
CA GLY A 203 -14.40 -25.04 -15.63
C GLY A 203 -12.92 -24.76 -15.27
N ARG A 204 -12.04 -24.68 -16.28
CA ARG A 204 -10.62 -24.33 -16.09
C ARG A 204 -10.45 -22.91 -15.56
N ALA A 205 -11.17 -21.93 -16.11
CA ALA A 205 -11.09 -20.53 -15.64
C ALA A 205 -11.58 -20.42 -14.19
N ARG A 206 -12.69 -21.09 -13.84
CA ARG A 206 -13.20 -21.10 -12.45
C ARG A 206 -12.21 -21.75 -11.48
N ARG A 207 -11.64 -22.90 -11.84
CA ARG A 207 -10.63 -23.57 -11.01
C ARG A 207 -9.41 -22.69 -10.84
N GLY A 208 -8.87 -22.09 -11.92
CA GLY A 208 -7.75 -21.17 -11.86
C GLY A 208 -8.03 -19.96 -10.95
N ALA A 209 -9.24 -19.38 -10.99
CA ALA A 209 -9.63 -18.30 -10.12
C ALA A 209 -9.72 -18.72 -8.64
N LEU A 210 -10.24 -19.93 -8.34
CA LEU A 210 -10.27 -20.46 -6.98
C LEU A 210 -8.86 -20.74 -6.44
N VAL A 211 -7.98 -21.34 -7.25
CA VAL A 211 -6.56 -21.50 -6.88
C VAL A 211 -5.92 -20.14 -6.64
N GLY A 212 -6.17 -19.17 -7.53
CA GLY A 212 -5.70 -17.79 -7.35
C GLY A 212 -6.19 -17.16 -6.04
N LEU A 213 -7.45 -17.40 -5.64
CA LEU A 213 -8.00 -16.91 -4.37
C LEU A 213 -7.32 -17.59 -3.17
N VAL A 214 -7.08 -18.91 -3.21
CA VAL A 214 -6.35 -19.62 -2.16
C VAL A 214 -4.94 -19.07 -2.02
N SER A 215 -4.20 -18.95 -3.12
CA SER A 215 -2.81 -18.45 -3.11
C SER A 215 -2.72 -17.00 -2.64
N LEU A 216 -3.62 -16.14 -3.14
CA LEU A 216 -3.69 -14.73 -2.73
C LEU A 216 -4.00 -14.60 -1.24
N ALA A 217 -5.00 -15.35 -0.75
CA ALA A 217 -5.39 -15.32 0.66
C ALA A 217 -4.28 -15.88 1.56
N ALA A 218 -3.60 -16.95 1.14
CA ALA A 218 -2.49 -17.52 1.89
C ALA A 218 -1.33 -16.52 1.99
N ALA A 219 -0.86 -15.98 0.87
CA ALA A 219 0.25 -15.03 0.85
C ALA A 219 -0.07 -13.73 1.60
N ALA A 220 -1.27 -13.17 1.38
CA ALA A 220 -1.67 -11.93 2.03
C ALA A 220 -1.88 -12.10 3.55
N THR A 221 -2.52 -13.20 4.00
CA THR A 221 -2.72 -13.46 5.44
C THR A 221 -1.42 -13.84 6.13
N PHE A 222 -0.51 -14.55 5.45
CA PHE A 222 0.84 -14.81 5.95
C PHE A 222 1.57 -13.50 6.25
N SER A 223 1.57 -12.56 5.31
CA SER A 223 2.22 -11.26 5.50
C SER A 223 1.45 -10.36 6.47
N ASN A 224 0.11 -10.28 6.34
CA ASN A 224 -0.74 -9.40 7.13
C ASN A 224 -2.14 -9.99 7.37
N PRO A 225 -2.48 -10.39 8.59
CA PRO A 225 -3.81 -10.94 8.93
C PRO A 225 -5.00 -10.02 8.66
N LEU A 226 -4.79 -8.71 8.47
CA LEU A 226 -5.85 -7.76 8.11
C LEU A 226 -6.55 -8.14 6.80
N PHE A 227 -5.90 -8.88 5.91
CA PHE A 227 -6.52 -9.39 4.68
C PHE A 227 -7.81 -10.17 4.96
N ALA A 228 -7.85 -10.94 6.04
CA ALA A 228 -9.04 -11.69 6.43
C ALA A 228 -10.24 -10.75 6.66
N MET A 229 -10.02 -9.62 7.34
CA MET A 229 -11.05 -8.63 7.65
C MET A 229 -11.39 -7.74 6.44
N TRP A 230 -10.40 -7.40 5.61
CA TRP A 230 -10.61 -6.50 4.48
C TRP A 230 -11.18 -7.18 3.23
N ALA A 231 -10.92 -8.47 3.05
CA ALA A 231 -11.32 -9.22 1.85
C ALA A 231 -12.06 -10.53 2.14
N ALA A 232 -11.51 -11.45 2.96
CA ALA A 232 -12.06 -12.80 3.07
C ALA A 232 -13.47 -12.79 3.70
N VAL A 233 -13.65 -12.10 4.84
CA VAL A 233 -14.94 -11.94 5.50
C VAL A 233 -15.94 -11.19 4.63
N PRO A 234 -15.62 -10.02 4.03
CA PRO A 234 -16.49 -9.32 3.09
C PRO A 234 -16.96 -10.18 1.91
N VAL A 235 -16.07 -10.94 1.28
CA VAL A 235 -16.44 -11.84 0.17
C VAL A 235 -17.36 -12.95 0.65
N ALA A 236 -17.12 -13.54 1.82
CA ALA A 236 -17.99 -14.58 2.39
C ALA A 236 -19.41 -14.03 2.67
N ILE A 237 -19.51 -12.83 3.27
CA ILE A 237 -20.79 -12.15 3.51
C ILE A 237 -21.49 -11.85 2.18
N ALA A 238 -20.80 -11.27 1.21
CA ALA A 238 -21.37 -10.96 -0.09
C ALA A 238 -21.85 -12.22 -0.82
N ALA A 239 -21.06 -13.29 -0.82
CA ALA A 239 -21.44 -14.57 -1.42
C ALA A 239 -22.70 -15.17 -0.76
N LEU A 240 -22.79 -15.11 0.57
CA LEU A 240 -23.95 -15.54 1.35
C LEU A 240 -25.19 -14.70 1.01
N LEU A 241 -25.08 -13.38 0.95
CA LEU A 241 -26.16 -12.46 0.61
C LEU A 241 -26.68 -12.73 -0.81
N LEU A 242 -25.80 -12.85 -1.81
CA LEU A 242 -26.16 -13.14 -3.19
C LEU A 242 -26.79 -14.52 -3.34
N TRP A 243 -26.28 -15.52 -2.60
CA TRP A 243 -26.90 -16.85 -2.57
C TRP A 243 -28.33 -16.79 -2.01
N ARG A 244 -28.54 -16.14 -0.88
CA ARG A 244 -29.87 -15.95 -0.29
C ARG A 244 -30.83 -15.18 -1.19
N ARG A 245 -30.34 -14.22 -1.94
CA ARG A 245 -31.10 -13.47 -2.95
C ARG A 245 -31.22 -14.19 -4.29
N ARG A 246 -30.75 -15.45 -4.41
CA ARG A 246 -30.79 -16.29 -5.63
C ARG A 246 -30.04 -15.68 -6.83
N LEU A 247 -29.16 -14.68 -6.60
CA LEU A 247 -28.29 -14.09 -7.61
C LEU A 247 -27.03 -14.92 -7.85
N LEU A 248 -26.69 -15.82 -6.93
CA LEU A 248 -25.54 -16.71 -7.01
C LEU A 248 -25.99 -18.12 -6.59
N THR A 249 -25.55 -19.15 -7.32
CA THR A 249 -25.82 -20.54 -6.93
C THR A 249 -24.95 -20.97 -5.74
N ARG A 250 -25.41 -21.98 -4.97
CA ARG A 250 -24.72 -22.44 -3.75
C ARG A 250 -23.28 -22.88 -4.01
N ARG A 251 -23.04 -23.62 -5.11
CA ARG A 251 -21.70 -24.17 -5.41
C ARG A 251 -20.62 -23.09 -5.50
N PRO A 252 -20.69 -22.07 -6.37
CA PRO A 252 -19.65 -21.02 -6.42
C PRO A 252 -19.61 -20.18 -5.13
N ALA A 253 -20.74 -19.93 -4.44
CA ALA A 253 -20.73 -19.20 -3.17
C ALA A 253 -19.90 -19.93 -2.11
N VAL A 254 -20.16 -21.23 -1.91
CA VAL A 254 -19.39 -22.07 -0.97
C VAL A 254 -17.95 -22.21 -1.40
N ALA A 255 -17.68 -22.43 -2.71
CA ALA A 255 -16.32 -22.59 -3.21
C ALA A 255 -15.45 -21.35 -2.99
N MET A 256 -15.98 -20.14 -3.20
CA MET A 256 -15.24 -18.89 -2.94
C MET A 256 -14.97 -18.68 -1.44
N GLY A 257 -16.00 -18.90 -0.60
CA GLY A 257 -15.84 -18.81 0.86
C GLY A 257 -14.81 -19.83 1.38
N ALA A 258 -14.90 -21.09 0.91
CA ALA A 258 -13.95 -22.13 1.26
C ALA A 258 -12.53 -21.82 0.77
N ALA A 259 -12.37 -21.32 -0.46
CA ALA A 259 -11.05 -20.96 -1.01
C ALA A 259 -10.38 -19.88 -0.16
N LEU A 260 -11.12 -18.85 0.22
CA LEU A 260 -10.58 -17.77 1.07
C LEU A 260 -10.31 -18.23 2.51
N LEU A 261 -11.20 -19.05 3.07
CA LEU A 261 -11.00 -19.63 4.40
C LEU A 261 -9.76 -20.52 4.43
N VAL A 262 -9.64 -21.46 3.48
CA VAL A 262 -8.49 -22.37 3.38
C VAL A 262 -7.21 -21.57 3.16
N GLY A 263 -7.21 -20.62 2.21
CA GLY A 263 -6.04 -19.78 1.97
C GLY A 263 -5.64 -18.97 3.20
N SER A 264 -6.59 -18.31 3.85
CA SER A 264 -6.32 -17.55 5.08
C SER A 264 -5.83 -18.43 6.22
N LEU A 265 -6.39 -19.64 6.37
CA LEU A 265 -5.94 -20.60 7.37
C LEU A 265 -4.51 -21.07 7.09
N VAL A 266 -4.21 -21.43 5.84
CA VAL A 266 -2.85 -21.81 5.41
C VAL A 266 -1.86 -20.67 5.69
N GLY A 267 -2.20 -19.45 5.29
CA GLY A 267 -1.37 -18.27 5.57
C GLY A 267 -1.16 -18.01 7.06
N TYR A 268 -2.21 -18.18 7.86
CA TYR A 268 -2.13 -18.01 9.32
C TYR A 268 -1.28 -19.11 9.98
N VAL A 269 -1.46 -20.36 9.60
CA VAL A 269 -0.67 -21.50 10.10
C VAL A 269 0.81 -21.35 9.71
N ALA A 270 1.10 -20.87 8.51
CA ALA A 270 2.46 -20.59 8.06
C ALA A 270 3.19 -19.52 8.92
N ARG A 271 2.45 -18.75 9.74
CA ARG A 271 3.03 -17.79 10.70
C ARG A 271 3.55 -18.45 11.99
N ILE A 272 3.13 -19.69 12.28
CA ILE A 272 3.54 -20.39 13.53
C ILE A 272 5.08 -20.49 13.61
N PRO A 273 5.80 -20.99 12.59
CA PRO A 273 7.25 -21.01 12.62
C PRO A 273 7.89 -19.61 12.60
N MET A 274 7.12 -18.58 12.21
CA MET A 274 7.57 -17.18 12.19
C MET A 274 7.28 -16.45 13.51
N ALA A 275 6.75 -17.12 14.52
CA ALA A 275 6.34 -16.51 15.79
C ALA A 275 7.48 -15.75 16.50
N LYS A 276 8.73 -16.24 16.39
CA LYS A 276 9.92 -15.59 16.92
C LYS A 276 10.14 -14.16 16.35
N TYR A 277 9.74 -13.92 15.07
CA TYR A 277 9.85 -12.60 14.44
C TYR A 277 8.68 -11.67 14.79
N ILE A 278 7.62 -12.14 15.45
CA ILE A 278 6.43 -11.35 15.77
C ILE A 278 6.56 -10.78 17.17
N SER A 279 6.82 -9.47 17.25
CA SER A 279 7.06 -8.79 18.53
C SER A 279 5.79 -8.47 19.32
N ILE A 280 4.63 -8.36 18.66
CA ILE A 280 3.35 -8.02 19.29
C ILE A 280 2.32 -9.09 18.94
N GLN A 281 1.80 -9.76 19.95
CA GLN A 281 0.73 -10.75 19.78
C GLN A 281 -0.59 -10.08 19.41
N ILE A 282 -1.41 -10.79 18.61
CA ILE A 282 -2.70 -10.29 18.11
C ILE A 282 -3.65 -9.88 19.23
N GLY A 283 -3.61 -10.55 20.38
CA GLY A 283 -4.44 -10.23 21.55
C GLY A 283 -4.29 -8.80 22.07
N HIS A 284 -3.15 -8.16 21.86
CA HIS A 284 -2.95 -6.76 22.24
C HIS A 284 -3.74 -5.76 21.41
N TYR A 285 -4.24 -6.18 20.23
CA TYR A 285 -5.08 -5.34 19.37
C TYR A 285 -6.57 -5.46 19.67
N LEU A 286 -6.98 -6.43 20.50
CA LEU A 286 -8.38 -6.61 20.89
C LEU A 286 -8.65 -5.83 22.19
N ARG A 287 -9.07 -4.59 22.06
CA ARG A 287 -9.32 -3.65 23.17
C ARG A 287 -10.76 -3.18 23.16
N ILE A 288 -11.70 -4.13 23.40
CA ILE A 288 -13.15 -3.85 23.42
C ILE A 288 -13.49 -2.76 24.46
N ASP A 289 -12.72 -2.69 25.55
CA ASP A 289 -12.79 -1.64 26.57
C ASP A 289 -12.57 -0.23 25.98
N ARG A 290 -11.96 -0.10 24.79
CA ARG A 290 -11.64 1.17 24.13
C ARG A 290 -12.55 1.52 22.94
N MET A 291 -13.67 0.85 22.77
CA MET A 291 -14.58 1.14 21.63
C MET A 291 -15.00 2.61 21.57
N ALA A 292 -15.40 3.20 22.70
CA ALA A 292 -15.79 4.61 22.77
C ALA A 292 -14.63 5.56 22.41
N LEU A 293 -13.40 5.22 22.86
CA LEU A 293 -12.19 5.96 22.49
C LEU A 293 -11.90 5.85 20.98
N SER A 294 -12.10 4.66 20.42
CA SER A 294 -11.92 4.40 18.98
C SER A 294 -12.90 5.23 18.13
N VAL A 295 -14.18 5.26 18.48
CA VAL A 295 -15.18 6.12 17.81
C VAL A 295 -14.73 7.57 17.85
N ARG A 296 -14.40 8.08 19.06
CA ARG A 296 -13.96 9.45 19.24
C ARG A 296 -12.69 9.76 18.43
N TYR A 297 -11.75 8.82 18.39
CA TYR A 297 -10.52 8.94 17.60
C TYR A 297 -10.84 9.14 16.11
N TYR A 298 -11.63 8.25 15.48
CA TYR A 298 -11.92 8.31 14.05
C TYR A 298 -12.79 9.52 13.68
N VAL A 299 -13.72 9.91 14.55
CA VAL A 299 -14.52 11.13 14.36
C VAL A 299 -13.64 12.38 14.43
N ASN A 300 -12.76 12.47 15.43
CA ASN A 300 -11.83 13.57 15.54
C ASN A 300 -10.85 13.63 14.37
N ASP A 301 -10.37 12.48 13.91
CA ASP A 301 -9.45 12.37 12.78
C ASP A 301 -10.11 12.84 11.47
N TYR A 302 -11.39 12.50 11.26
CA TYR A 302 -12.18 13.00 10.16
C TYR A 302 -12.31 14.54 10.19
N PHE A 303 -12.73 15.11 11.33
CA PHE A 303 -12.88 16.55 11.45
C PHE A 303 -11.54 17.29 11.43
N PHE A 304 -10.49 16.71 11.99
CA PHE A 304 -9.14 17.26 11.90
C PHE A 304 -8.68 17.34 10.44
N THR A 305 -8.83 16.25 9.69
CA THR A 305 -8.49 16.24 8.25
C THR A 305 -9.35 17.25 7.48
N ALA A 306 -10.66 17.34 7.77
CA ALA A 306 -11.59 18.27 7.14
C ALA A 306 -11.43 19.74 7.58
N SER A 307 -10.55 20.05 8.55
CA SER A 307 -10.38 21.41 9.07
C SER A 307 -9.72 22.38 8.08
N THR A 308 -9.08 21.88 7.05
CA THR A 308 -8.51 22.66 5.94
C THR A 308 -9.39 22.55 4.70
N TRP A 309 -9.32 23.51 3.77
CA TRP A 309 -10.13 23.46 2.55
C TRP A 309 -9.79 22.26 1.65
N GLN A 310 -8.49 21.88 1.59
CA GLN A 310 -8.04 20.69 0.87
C GLN A 310 -8.64 19.42 1.48
N GLY A 311 -8.46 19.25 2.79
CA GLY A 311 -8.99 18.11 3.52
C GLY A 311 -10.52 18.06 3.50
N ALA A 312 -11.22 19.21 3.53
CA ALA A 312 -12.67 19.26 3.38
C ALA A 312 -13.14 18.73 2.02
N ILE A 313 -12.43 19.06 0.93
CA ILE A 313 -12.70 18.49 -0.40
C ILE A 313 -12.46 16.98 -0.40
N GLU A 314 -11.33 16.53 0.12
CA GLU A 314 -10.98 15.11 0.18
C GLU A 314 -12.01 14.32 0.99
N MET A 315 -12.35 14.77 2.19
CA MET A 315 -13.33 14.11 3.05
C MET A 315 -14.75 14.13 2.45
N SER A 316 -15.11 15.17 1.71
CA SER A 316 -16.37 15.23 0.97
C SER A 316 -16.39 14.22 -0.19
N LEU A 317 -15.32 14.13 -0.96
CA LEU A 317 -15.18 13.11 -2.03
C LEU A 317 -15.22 11.70 -1.45
N LEU A 318 -14.55 11.46 -0.33
CA LEU A 318 -14.57 10.19 0.39
C LEU A 318 -16.00 9.84 0.84
N ALA A 319 -16.70 10.78 1.48
CA ALA A 319 -18.08 10.58 1.93
C ALA A 319 -19.01 10.22 0.77
N VAL A 320 -18.93 10.95 -0.35
CA VAL A 320 -19.71 10.66 -1.57
C VAL A 320 -19.34 9.30 -2.15
N ALA A 321 -18.06 8.95 -2.22
CA ALA A 321 -17.60 7.68 -2.77
C ALA A 321 -18.06 6.48 -1.92
N VAL A 322 -17.94 6.60 -0.59
CA VAL A 322 -18.38 5.57 0.36
C VAL A 322 -19.90 5.41 0.33
N THR A 323 -20.66 6.50 0.53
CA THR A 323 -22.13 6.46 0.53
C THR A 323 -22.68 6.02 -0.82
N GLY A 324 -22.09 6.48 -1.92
CA GLY A 324 -22.43 6.04 -3.27
C GLY A 324 -22.19 4.56 -3.47
N THR A 325 -21.06 4.01 -3.00
CA THR A 325 -20.76 2.58 -3.09
C THR A 325 -21.79 1.74 -2.31
N LEU A 326 -22.12 2.16 -1.09
CA LEU A 326 -23.12 1.48 -0.26
C LEU A 326 -24.50 1.52 -0.91
N ALA A 327 -24.95 2.70 -1.36
CA ALA A 327 -26.24 2.88 -2.02
C ALA A 327 -26.37 2.05 -3.29
N VAL A 328 -25.34 2.07 -4.16
CA VAL A 328 -25.37 1.30 -5.43
C VAL A 328 -25.32 -0.20 -5.17
N ALA A 329 -24.61 -0.69 -4.16
CA ALA A 329 -24.62 -2.09 -3.77
C ALA A 329 -26.03 -2.54 -3.34
N VAL A 330 -26.72 -1.73 -2.53
CA VAL A 330 -28.12 -2.00 -2.13
C VAL A 330 -29.05 -2.00 -3.33
N ILE A 331 -28.94 -1.00 -4.23
CA ILE A 331 -29.74 -0.91 -5.46
C ILE A 331 -29.49 -2.13 -6.36
N ALA A 332 -28.23 -2.53 -6.53
CA ALA A 332 -27.85 -3.68 -7.35
C ALA A 332 -28.45 -4.99 -6.81
N LEU A 333 -28.45 -5.17 -5.47
CA LEU A 333 -29.12 -6.29 -4.80
C LEU A 333 -30.63 -6.26 -4.97
N ALA A 334 -31.25 -5.10 -4.75
CA ALA A 334 -32.70 -4.93 -4.80
C ALA A 334 -33.25 -5.10 -6.23
N ARG A 335 -32.53 -4.58 -7.23
CA ARG A 335 -32.92 -4.64 -8.64
C ARG A 335 -32.40 -5.87 -9.39
N HIS A 336 -31.78 -6.82 -8.70
CA HIS A 336 -31.26 -8.06 -9.26
C HIS A 336 -30.35 -7.82 -10.48
N TRP A 337 -29.41 -6.89 -10.37
CA TRP A 337 -28.44 -6.65 -11.44
C TRP A 337 -27.59 -7.91 -11.70
N PRO A 338 -26.95 -8.03 -12.89
CA PRO A 338 -26.14 -9.19 -13.22
C PRO A 338 -25.09 -9.50 -12.15
N THR A 339 -24.87 -10.77 -11.82
CA THR A 339 -23.95 -11.20 -10.75
C THR A 339 -22.55 -10.63 -10.91
N ARG A 340 -22.05 -10.50 -12.16
CA ARG A 340 -20.72 -9.92 -12.45
C ARG A 340 -20.58 -8.45 -12.01
N ILE A 341 -21.71 -7.75 -11.86
CA ILE A 341 -21.79 -6.35 -11.40
C ILE A 341 -22.10 -6.33 -9.90
N THR A 342 -23.15 -7.06 -9.47
CA THR A 342 -23.61 -7.01 -8.09
C THR A 342 -22.59 -7.57 -7.11
N LEU A 343 -21.91 -8.67 -7.45
CA LEU A 343 -20.98 -9.33 -6.54
C LEU A 343 -19.81 -8.42 -6.13
N PRO A 344 -19.01 -7.82 -7.05
CA PRO A 344 -17.92 -6.93 -6.65
C PRO A 344 -18.40 -5.64 -5.95
N LEU A 345 -19.58 -5.10 -6.30
CA LEU A 345 -20.15 -3.95 -5.59
C LEU A 345 -20.52 -4.30 -4.14
N VAL A 346 -21.16 -5.45 -3.91
CA VAL A 346 -21.52 -5.91 -2.56
C VAL A 346 -20.27 -6.26 -1.76
N VAL A 347 -19.25 -6.87 -2.37
CA VAL A 347 -17.95 -7.10 -1.71
C VAL A 347 -17.34 -5.78 -1.28
N ALA A 348 -17.34 -4.76 -2.15
CA ALA A 348 -16.79 -3.44 -1.81
C ALA A 348 -17.55 -2.80 -0.63
N ALA A 349 -18.89 -2.84 -0.67
CA ALA A 349 -19.74 -2.34 0.41
C ALA A 349 -19.51 -3.10 1.74
N CYS A 350 -19.46 -4.45 1.68
CA CYS A 350 -19.16 -5.27 2.86
C CYS A 350 -17.77 -4.99 3.42
N SER A 351 -16.77 -4.79 2.56
CA SER A 351 -15.40 -4.46 3.00
C SER A 351 -15.36 -3.13 3.76
N ILE A 352 -16.05 -2.10 3.28
CA ILE A 352 -16.18 -0.81 3.97
C ILE A 352 -16.83 -1.00 5.34
N VAL A 353 -17.99 -1.66 5.39
CA VAL A 353 -18.75 -1.84 6.64
C VAL A 353 -17.97 -2.68 7.64
N VAL A 354 -17.45 -3.84 7.21
CA VAL A 354 -16.67 -4.75 8.08
C VAL A 354 -15.43 -4.03 8.61
N THR A 355 -14.75 -3.23 7.79
CA THR A 355 -13.57 -2.47 8.24
C THR A 355 -13.92 -1.47 9.34
N VAL A 356 -14.96 -0.66 9.16
CA VAL A 356 -15.37 0.32 10.17
C VAL A 356 -15.83 -0.37 11.45
N VAL A 357 -16.69 -1.40 11.33
CA VAL A 357 -17.17 -2.18 12.48
C VAL A 357 -16.00 -2.85 13.22
N ALA A 358 -15.05 -3.43 12.49
CA ALA A 358 -13.89 -4.06 13.10
C ALA A 358 -12.95 -3.04 13.74
N ALA A 359 -12.64 -1.92 13.08
CA ALA A 359 -11.76 -0.89 13.63
C ALA A 359 -12.31 -0.33 14.95
N VAL A 360 -13.61 -0.05 15.01
CA VAL A 360 -14.29 0.43 16.22
C VAL A 360 -14.42 -0.70 17.24
N GLY A 361 -14.91 -1.88 16.84
CA GLY A 361 -15.17 -3.01 17.73
C GLY A 361 -13.92 -3.58 18.39
N LEU A 362 -12.76 -3.50 17.72
CA LEU A 362 -11.47 -3.88 18.27
C LEU A 362 -10.82 -2.75 19.10
N GLY A 363 -11.44 -1.59 19.22
CA GLY A 363 -10.91 -0.47 19.99
C GLY A 363 -9.62 0.12 19.43
N THR A 364 -9.42 0.06 18.10
CA THR A 364 -8.19 0.54 17.47
C THR A 364 -8.19 2.07 17.32
N THR A 365 -7.00 2.67 17.34
CA THR A 365 -6.77 4.11 17.16
C THR A 365 -5.68 4.33 16.10
N ALA A 366 -5.92 3.85 14.87
CA ALA A 366 -4.95 3.96 13.78
C ALA A 366 -5.67 4.10 12.44
N SER A 367 -5.59 5.29 11.84
CA SER A 367 -6.30 5.69 10.60
C SER A 367 -5.99 4.75 9.43
N ARG A 368 -4.78 4.20 9.36
CA ARG A 368 -4.35 3.24 8.33
C ARG A 368 -5.21 1.98 8.22
N TYR A 369 -5.97 1.62 9.26
CA TYR A 369 -6.90 0.49 9.16
C TYR A 369 -8.12 0.78 8.31
N LEU A 370 -8.36 2.05 7.96
CA LEU A 370 -9.48 2.48 7.12
C LEU A 370 -9.14 2.55 5.61
N MET A 371 -8.01 1.99 5.16
CA MET A 371 -7.65 1.90 3.73
C MET A 371 -8.79 1.42 2.81
N PRO A 372 -9.62 0.42 3.18
CA PRO A 372 -10.73 -0.01 2.34
C PRO A 372 -11.74 1.09 1.99
N LEU A 373 -11.85 2.16 2.80
CA LEU A 373 -12.76 3.28 2.51
C LEU A 373 -12.36 4.08 1.26
N PHE A 374 -11.09 4.07 0.86
CA PHE A 374 -10.57 4.74 -0.33
C PHE A 374 -10.52 3.80 -1.54
N PHE A 375 -10.01 2.59 -1.35
CA PHE A 375 -9.67 1.70 -2.46
C PHE A 375 -10.83 0.82 -2.92
N MET A 376 -11.80 0.50 -2.06
CA MET A 376 -13.00 -0.24 -2.47
C MET A 376 -13.98 0.61 -3.27
N PRO A 377 -14.25 1.88 -2.96
CA PRO A 377 -14.99 2.76 -3.85
C PRO A 377 -14.32 2.96 -5.22
N ALA A 378 -12.99 3.04 -5.27
CA ALA A 378 -12.25 3.11 -6.53
C ALA A 378 -12.48 1.86 -7.41
N ALA A 379 -12.48 0.67 -6.82
CA ALA A 379 -12.83 -0.56 -7.52
C ALA A 379 -14.32 -0.61 -7.93
N ALA A 380 -15.23 -0.15 -7.05
CA ALA A 380 -16.66 -0.04 -7.35
C ALA A 380 -16.92 0.92 -8.52
N ALA A 381 -16.16 2.00 -8.64
CA ALA A 381 -16.28 2.95 -9.77
C ALA A 381 -15.96 2.28 -11.13
N VAL A 382 -14.99 1.36 -11.20
CA VAL A 382 -14.74 0.56 -12.42
C VAL A 382 -15.98 -0.27 -12.81
N VAL A 383 -16.58 -0.92 -11.83
CA VAL A 383 -17.75 -1.79 -12.02
C VAL A 383 -18.97 -0.98 -12.45
N LEU A 384 -19.23 0.11 -11.72
CA LEU A 384 -20.36 0.99 -11.98
C LEU A 384 -20.24 1.71 -13.33
N GLY A 385 -19.06 2.25 -13.65
CA GLY A 385 -18.77 2.88 -14.93
C GLY A 385 -18.96 1.91 -16.09
N GLY A 386 -18.47 0.67 -15.94
CA GLY A 386 -18.70 -0.39 -16.92
C GLY A 386 -20.18 -0.72 -17.13
N TYR A 387 -20.94 -0.81 -16.04
CA TYR A 387 -22.39 -1.07 -16.10
C TYR A 387 -23.18 0.11 -16.68
N ALA A 388 -22.84 1.34 -16.31
CA ALA A 388 -23.49 2.53 -16.86
C ALA A 388 -23.30 2.64 -18.37
N LEU A 389 -22.09 2.41 -18.88
CA LEU A 389 -21.81 2.38 -20.32
C LEU A 389 -22.55 1.24 -21.05
N GLU A 390 -22.78 0.12 -20.40
CA GLU A 390 -23.57 -1.00 -20.96
C GLU A 390 -25.05 -0.63 -21.09
N ARG A 391 -25.60 0.14 -20.15
CA ARG A 391 -27.02 0.54 -20.11
C ARG A 391 -27.36 1.75 -20.96
N ALA A 392 -26.37 2.56 -21.29
CA ALA A 392 -26.52 3.75 -22.11
C ALA A 392 -25.80 3.59 -23.47
N PRO A 393 -26.31 2.74 -24.37
CA PRO A 393 -25.67 2.51 -25.67
C PRO A 393 -25.58 3.79 -26.53
N GLY A 394 -26.43 4.79 -26.28
CA GLY A 394 -26.34 6.10 -26.89
C GLY A 394 -25.05 6.87 -26.53
N LEU A 395 -24.49 6.63 -25.35
CA LEU A 395 -23.17 7.20 -24.97
C LEU A 395 -22.00 6.48 -25.66
N THR A 396 -22.17 5.19 -25.97
CA THR A 396 -21.21 4.45 -26.80
C THR A 396 -21.33 4.78 -28.28
N GLY A 397 -22.51 5.24 -28.69
CA GLY A 397 -22.84 5.75 -30.03
C GLY A 397 -22.55 7.25 -30.23
N LEU A 398 -22.07 7.98 -29.22
CA LEU A 398 -21.27 9.17 -29.41
C LEU A 398 -20.05 8.74 -30.23
N SER A 399 -20.27 8.51 -31.53
CA SER A 399 -19.21 8.53 -32.50
C SER A 399 -18.66 9.95 -32.45
N ILE A 400 -17.77 10.17 -31.47
CA ILE A 400 -16.79 11.23 -31.59
C ILE A 400 -16.26 10.96 -32.97
N ARG A 401 -16.68 11.77 -33.98
CA ARG A 401 -16.09 11.74 -35.30
C ARG A 401 -14.62 11.92 -35.09
N TRP A 402 -13.93 10.77 -34.97
CA TRP A 402 -12.50 10.74 -34.69
C TRP A 402 -11.84 11.58 -35.78
N PRO A 403 -11.05 12.56 -35.41
CA PRO A 403 -10.31 13.35 -36.36
C PRO A 403 -9.56 12.41 -37.30
N SER A 404 -9.34 12.85 -38.54
CA SER A 404 -8.68 12.03 -39.55
C SER A 404 -7.44 11.34 -38.97
N ARG A 405 -7.10 10.15 -39.47
CA ARG A 405 -5.94 9.36 -38.98
C ARG A 405 -4.69 10.23 -38.75
N ARG A 406 -4.48 11.25 -39.60
CA ARG A 406 -3.36 12.21 -39.48
C ARG A 406 -3.47 13.09 -38.23
N ILE A 407 -4.67 13.59 -37.91
CA ILE A 407 -4.89 14.38 -36.69
C ILE A 407 -4.75 13.51 -35.45
N LEU A 408 -5.25 12.26 -35.46
CA LEU A 408 -5.10 11.32 -34.34
C LEU A 408 -3.63 10.96 -34.10
N VAL A 409 -2.86 10.69 -35.17
CA VAL A 409 -1.42 10.42 -35.05
C VAL A 409 -0.68 11.64 -34.49
N ARG A 410 -0.99 12.84 -34.97
CA ARG A 410 -0.39 14.09 -34.47
C ARG A 410 -0.78 14.34 -33.01
N ALA A 411 -2.05 14.21 -32.64
CA ALA A 411 -2.52 14.37 -31.26
C ALA A 411 -1.89 13.34 -30.31
N THR A 412 -1.75 12.08 -30.76
CA THR A 412 -1.07 11.05 -29.99
C THR A 412 0.43 11.36 -29.82
N ALA A 413 1.08 11.81 -30.90
CA ALA A 413 2.50 12.20 -30.84
C ALA A 413 2.70 13.41 -29.90
N ILE A 414 1.84 14.43 -29.99
CA ILE A 414 1.88 15.58 -29.07
C ILE A 414 1.63 15.15 -27.63
N ALA A 415 0.63 14.29 -27.39
CA ALA A 415 0.35 13.77 -26.05
C ALA A 415 1.52 12.96 -25.49
N VAL A 416 2.16 12.11 -26.30
CA VAL A 416 3.35 11.36 -25.88
C VAL A 416 4.50 12.31 -25.55
N VAL A 417 4.79 13.29 -26.40
CA VAL A 417 5.83 14.30 -26.15
C VAL A 417 5.53 15.10 -24.88
N ALA A 418 4.28 15.56 -24.72
CA ALA A 418 3.87 16.30 -23.52
C ALA A 418 4.00 15.45 -22.24
N VAL A 419 3.52 14.20 -22.24
CA VAL A 419 3.65 13.28 -21.12
C VAL A 419 5.12 13.00 -20.80
N THR A 420 5.96 12.79 -21.83
CA THR A 420 7.40 12.57 -21.65
C THR A 420 8.08 13.82 -21.08
N ALA A 421 7.79 14.99 -21.61
CA ALA A 421 8.36 16.26 -21.12
C ALA A 421 7.92 16.55 -19.67
N CYS A 422 6.63 16.36 -19.35
CA CYS A 422 6.11 16.48 -17.99
C CYS A 422 6.76 15.46 -17.05
N SER A 423 6.96 14.22 -17.51
CA SER A 423 7.62 13.18 -16.70
C SER A 423 9.08 13.53 -16.42
N ILE A 424 9.82 14.01 -17.41
CA ILE A 424 11.20 14.48 -17.23
C ILE A 424 11.23 15.67 -16.26
N GLY A 425 10.30 16.63 -16.44
CA GLY A 425 10.17 17.78 -15.53
C GLY A 425 9.87 17.36 -14.10
N ALA A 426 8.94 16.45 -13.91
CA ALA A 426 8.60 15.90 -12.59
C ALA A 426 9.78 15.17 -11.93
N VAL A 427 10.51 14.33 -12.68
CA VAL A 427 11.71 13.64 -12.18
C VAL A 427 12.79 14.64 -11.79
N ARG A 428 13.06 15.66 -12.61
CA ARG A 428 14.02 16.72 -12.27
C ARG A 428 13.60 17.49 -11.04
N LEU A 429 12.33 17.88 -10.95
CA LEU A 429 11.75 18.57 -9.80
C LEU A 429 11.91 17.76 -8.52
N MET A 430 11.59 16.46 -8.56
CA MET A 430 11.78 15.56 -7.43
C MET A 430 13.26 15.40 -7.07
N ALA A 431 14.16 15.30 -8.05
CA ALA A 431 15.59 15.15 -7.81
C ALA A 431 16.25 16.41 -7.19
N THR A 432 15.68 17.60 -7.41
CA THR A 432 16.19 18.87 -6.85
C THR A 432 15.44 19.34 -5.62
N ALA A 433 14.36 18.66 -5.23
CA ALA A 433 13.55 19.06 -4.07
C ALA A 433 14.36 18.88 -2.76
N PRO A 434 14.26 19.81 -1.79
CA PRO A 434 14.97 19.70 -0.52
C PRO A 434 14.71 18.38 0.21
N ALA A 435 13.49 17.83 0.13
CA ALA A 435 13.11 16.57 0.78
C ALA A 435 13.81 15.33 0.18
N THR A 436 14.40 15.42 -1.00
CA THR A 436 15.13 14.31 -1.65
C THR A 436 16.65 14.54 -1.69
N GLN A 437 17.11 15.66 -1.16
CA GLN A 437 18.52 15.90 -0.97
C GLN A 437 19.06 15.07 0.20
N THR A 438 20.38 15.10 0.36
CA THR A 438 21.04 14.44 1.49
C THR A 438 20.39 14.88 2.81
N TYR A 439 20.05 13.92 3.66
CA TYR A 439 19.47 14.22 4.97
C TYR A 439 20.53 14.83 5.89
N ALA A 440 20.56 16.17 5.95
CA ALA A 440 21.62 16.94 6.59
C ALA A 440 21.91 16.50 8.03
N SER A 441 20.88 16.13 8.80
CA SER A 441 21.07 15.66 10.18
C SER A 441 21.81 14.33 10.24
N ALA A 442 21.53 13.40 9.30
CA ALA A 442 22.25 12.12 9.23
C ALA A 442 23.70 12.34 8.77
N THR A 443 23.91 13.21 7.78
CA THR A 443 25.28 13.58 7.34
C THR A 443 26.06 14.23 8.48
N CYS A 444 25.45 15.11 9.27
CA CYS A 444 26.07 15.70 10.44
C CYS A 444 26.50 14.64 11.45
N LEU A 445 25.62 13.68 11.74
CA LEU A 445 25.93 12.57 12.65
C LEU A 445 27.06 11.68 12.10
N SER A 446 27.00 11.30 10.81
CA SER A 446 28.06 10.53 10.14
C SER A 446 29.41 11.25 10.20
N ASN A 447 29.43 12.54 9.94
CA ASN A 447 30.67 13.36 10.02
C ASN A 447 31.22 13.45 11.45
N TRP A 448 30.33 13.55 12.45
CA TRP A 448 30.75 13.54 13.86
C TRP A 448 31.32 12.20 14.27
N ILE A 449 30.70 11.09 13.87
CA ILE A 449 31.24 9.73 14.09
C ILE A 449 32.60 9.60 13.43
N GLY A 450 32.77 10.12 12.20
CA GLY A 450 34.06 10.23 11.52
C GLY A 450 34.77 8.89 11.31
N GLY A 451 34.00 7.81 11.05
CA GLY A 451 34.56 6.46 10.86
C GLY A 451 34.97 5.76 12.16
N ARG A 452 34.71 6.34 13.33
CA ARG A 452 34.87 5.65 14.63
C ARG A 452 33.81 4.59 14.77
N ASP A 453 34.12 3.48 15.41
CA ASP A 453 33.16 2.43 15.74
C ASP A 453 32.37 2.84 16.99
N LEU A 454 31.35 3.67 16.80
CA LEU A 454 30.50 4.19 17.85
C LEU A 454 29.05 3.74 17.65
N THR A 455 28.49 3.10 18.65
CA THR A 455 27.05 2.76 18.67
C THR A 455 26.30 3.76 19.52
N GLY A 456 25.18 4.24 19.01
CA GLY A 456 24.26 5.12 19.71
C GLY A 456 23.01 4.43 20.21
N ALA A 457 22.21 5.19 20.96
CA ALA A 457 20.85 4.78 21.33
C ALA A 457 19.85 5.93 21.09
N GLY A 458 18.58 5.58 20.84
CA GLY A 458 17.55 6.59 20.64
C GLY A 458 16.13 6.01 20.66
N ARG A 459 15.14 6.89 20.71
CA ARG A 459 13.72 6.49 20.61
C ARG A 459 13.37 6.13 19.17
N PHE A 460 12.43 5.20 18.96
CA PHE A 460 12.02 4.72 17.63
C PHE A 460 11.81 5.84 16.60
N TRP A 461 11.02 6.85 16.93
CA TRP A 461 10.70 7.93 15.99
C TRP A 461 11.84 8.92 15.77
N THR A 462 12.80 8.95 16.68
CA THR A 462 13.97 9.85 16.66
C THR A 462 15.10 9.27 15.81
N MET A 463 15.44 7.99 16.01
CA MET A 463 16.69 7.43 15.49
C MET A 463 16.57 6.81 14.08
N ARG A 464 15.42 6.27 13.71
CA ARG A 464 15.26 5.42 12.53
C ARG A 464 15.67 6.12 11.21
N ALA A 465 15.25 7.37 11.03
CA ALA A 465 15.64 8.13 9.84
C ALA A 465 17.15 8.41 9.81
N LEU A 466 17.76 8.72 10.96
CA LEU A 466 19.21 8.93 11.04
C LEU A 466 19.97 7.67 10.64
N THR A 467 19.55 6.50 11.12
CA THR A 467 20.15 5.21 10.76
C THR A 467 19.96 4.91 9.27
N ALA A 468 18.76 5.11 8.72
CA ALA A 468 18.46 4.77 7.34
C ALA A 468 19.18 5.65 6.30
N TYR A 469 19.43 6.92 6.63
CA TYR A 469 20.08 7.89 5.75
C TYR A 469 21.53 8.18 6.14
N GLY A 470 22.00 7.66 7.27
CA GLY A 470 23.41 7.69 7.66
C GLY A 470 24.25 6.75 6.81
N ASP A 471 25.55 6.94 6.85
CA ASP A 471 26.49 5.99 6.25
C ASP A 471 26.55 4.67 7.05
N GLN A 472 27.40 3.74 6.64
CA GLN A 472 27.51 2.42 7.28
C GLN A 472 28.03 2.48 8.73
N SER A 473 28.70 3.59 9.13
CA SER A 473 29.19 3.77 10.49
C SER A 473 28.07 4.14 11.49
N VAL A 474 26.89 4.56 11.00
CA VAL A 474 25.79 4.98 11.86
C VAL A 474 24.99 3.78 12.32
N THR A 475 25.21 3.34 13.55
CA THR A 475 24.42 2.34 14.26
C THR A 475 23.77 2.98 15.47
N ILE A 476 22.43 2.92 15.57
CA ILE A 476 21.67 3.47 16.69
C ILE A 476 20.64 2.44 17.15
N LEU A 477 20.76 2.00 18.39
CA LEU A 477 19.88 1.01 19.02
C LEU A 477 18.59 1.65 19.51
N GLN A 478 17.48 0.97 19.34
CA GLN A 478 16.19 1.45 19.79
C GLN A 478 15.99 1.21 21.29
N ILE A 479 15.57 2.25 22.03
CA ILE A 479 15.34 2.18 23.47
C ILE A 479 13.97 2.69 23.90
N THR A 480 13.53 2.25 25.09
CA THR A 480 12.34 2.74 25.80
C THR A 480 12.61 4.10 26.47
N ALA A 481 11.56 4.68 27.10
CA ALA A 481 11.70 5.85 27.95
C ALA A 481 12.60 5.64 29.17
N ASP A 482 12.83 4.38 29.56
CA ASP A 482 13.65 3.98 30.73
C ASP A 482 15.05 3.50 30.32
N TYR A 483 15.49 3.80 29.11
CA TYR A 483 16.80 3.43 28.55
C TYR A 483 17.02 1.92 28.38
N ASN A 484 15.97 1.11 28.33
CA ASN A 484 16.04 -0.33 28.07
C ASN A 484 15.88 -0.58 26.57
N ALA A 485 16.51 -1.63 26.04
CA ALA A 485 16.33 -2.06 24.65
C ALA A 485 14.86 -2.28 24.30
N THR A 486 14.48 -1.97 23.07
CA THR A 486 13.15 -2.27 22.52
C THR A 486 13.27 -3.01 21.19
N LEU A 487 12.95 -4.29 21.18
CA LEU A 487 12.92 -5.09 19.97
C LEU A 487 11.53 -4.98 19.31
N TRP A 488 11.34 -3.97 18.48
CA TRP A 488 10.11 -3.76 17.71
C TRP A 488 10.44 -3.07 16.37
N LEU A 489 10.17 -3.76 15.26
CA LEU A 489 10.59 -3.37 13.92
C LEU A 489 12.10 -3.13 13.83
N ASP A 490 12.88 -3.93 14.53
CA ASP A 490 14.32 -3.77 14.68
C ASP A 490 15.04 -5.11 14.59
N ASN A 491 16.32 -5.14 14.21
CA ASN A 491 17.11 -6.36 14.14
C ASN A 491 17.76 -6.65 15.50
N ALA A 492 17.47 -7.81 16.07
CA ALA A 492 18.04 -8.22 17.34
C ALA A 492 19.57 -8.40 17.27
N ALA A 493 20.10 -8.75 16.09
CA ALA A 493 21.54 -8.88 15.87
C ALA A 493 22.31 -7.59 16.16
N ASP A 494 21.70 -6.42 15.98
CA ASP A 494 22.34 -5.12 16.23
C ASP A 494 22.68 -4.87 17.70
N TYR A 495 22.06 -5.63 18.63
CA TYR A 495 22.21 -5.43 20.08
C TYR A 495 23.31 -6.29 20.72
N THR A 496 23.95 -7.16 19.94
CA THR A 496 24.90 -8.13 20.49
C THR A 496 26.32 -7.54 20.50
N GLY A 497 26.93 -7.48 21.69
CA GLY A 497 28.34 -7.09 21.84
C GLY A 497 28.63 -5.60 21.58
N GLN A 498 27.61 -4.74 21.67
CA GLN A 498 27.76 -3.30 21.39
C GLN A 498 27.99 -2.50 22.68
N ASP A 499 29.00 -1.64 22.66
CA ASP A 499 29.17 -0.57 23.64
C ASP A 499 28.44 0.68 23.14
N VAL A 500 27.53 1.22 23.94
CA VAL A 500 26.65 2.32 23.55
C VAL A 500 27.20 3.64 24.07
N SER A 501 27.85 4.40 23.19
CA SER A 501 28.65 5.57 23.54
C SER A 501 27.90 6.89 23.42
N TYR A 502 26.74 6.94 22.72
CA TYR A 502 26.00 8.20 22.58
C TYR A 502 24.49 8.01 22.60
N LEU A 503 23.76 9.08 22.96
CA LEU A 503 22.32 9.12 22.99
C LEU A 503 21.80 10.20 22.02
N VAL A 504 20.83 9.85 21.16
CA VAL A 504 20.19 10.78 20.23
C VAL A 504 18.83 11.22 20.77
N LEU A 505 18.63 12.52 20.84
CA LEU A 505 17.41 13.17 21.29
C LEU A 505 16.82 14.06 20.20
N ASP A 506 15.52 14.27 20.24
CA ASP A 506 14.82 15.35 19.54
C ASP A 506 13.77 16.01 20.47
N ALA A 507 13.10 17.04 20.00
CA ALA A 507 12.07 17.75 20.79
C ALA A 507 10.89 16.84 21.20
N LYS A 508 10.72 15.67 20.56
CA LYS A 508 9.65 14.70 20.83
C LYS A 508 10.13 13.51 21.67
N SER A 509 11.40 13.47 22.00
CA SER A 509 11.96 12.40 22.82
C SER A 509 11.57 12.57 24.28
N HIS A 510 10.66 11.71 24.75
CA HIS A 510 10.25 11.69 26.15
C HIS A 510 10.90 10.53 26.87
N TYR A 511 11.59 10.82 27.97
CA TYR A 511 12.20 9.86 28.89
C TYR A 511 11.52 9.96 30.26
N SER A 512 11.44 8.86 31.00
CA SER A 512 10.84 8.82 32.34
C SER A 512 11.65 9.64 33.36
N ARG A 513 12.96 9.72 33.16
CA ARG A 513 13.91 10.59 33.90
C ARG A 513 14.87 11.21 32.89
N SER A 514 15.35 12.40 33.14
CA SER A 514 16.30 13.07 32.23
C SER A 514 17.58 12.23 32.04
N PRO A 515 18.23 12.34 30.86
CA PRO A 515 19.50 11.64 30.62
C PRO A 515 20.54 11.97 31.70
N GLN A 516 20.66 13.22 32.09
CA GLN A 516 21.61 13.66 33.12
C GLN A 516 21.34 13.01 34.48
N ALA A 517 20.04 12.82 34.85
CA ALA A 517 19.68 12.18 36.13
C ALA A 517 19.96 10.67 36.16
N VAL A 518 20.10 10.02 34.98
CA VAL A 518 20.32 8.56 34.88
C VAL A 518 21.76 8.23 34.50
N LEU A 519 22.33 9.00 33.57
CA LEU A 519 23.62 8.72 32.93
C LEU A 519 24.74 9.67 33.41
N GLY A 520 24.38 10.74 34.12
CA GLY A 520 25.30 11.83 34.45
C GLY A 520 25.47 12.81 33.27
N ASP A 521 26.48 13.68 33.40
CA ASP A 521 26.77 14.65 32.37
C ASP A 521 27.49 14.00 31.18
N PRO A 522 27.13 14.35 29.94
CA PRO A 522 27.84 13.89 28.75
C PRO A 522 29.20 14.54 28.65
N ALA A 523 30.18 13.87 28.05
CA ALA A 523 31.49 14.43 27.72
C ALA A 523 31.38 15.59 26.74
N GLN A 524 30.43 15.49 25.77
CA GLN A 524 30.15 16.50 24.77
C GLN A 524 28.68 16.49 24.37
N THR A 525 28.14 17.65 23.97
CA THR A 525 26.82 17.80 23.37
C THR A 525 26.98 18.37 21.97
N ILE A 526 26.41 17.66 20.96
CA ILE A 526 26.49 18.01 19.54
C ILE A 526 25.07 18.26 19.01
N THR A 527 24.88 19.31 18.22
CA THR A 527 23.62 19.62 17.55
C THR A 527 23.70 19.26 16.08
N CYS A 528 22.85 18.34 15.63
CA CYS A 528 22.70 17.93 14.24
C CYS A 528 21.30 18.24 13.72
N GLY A 529 21.07 19.49 13.33
CA GLY A 529 19.75 19.98 12.91
C GLY A 529 18.75 19.96 14.06
N GLN A 530 17.67 19.16 13.94
CA GLN A 530 16.67 19.02 15.00
C GLN A 530 17.06 18.03 16.12
N TYR A 531 18.21 17.39 16.00
CA TYR A 531 18.67 16.37 16.94
C TYR A 531 19.79 16.89 17.82
N THR A 532 19.76 16.47 19.07
CA THR A 532 20.84 16.66 20.05
C THR A 532 21.48 15.30 20.32
N ILE A 533 22.79 15.22 20.18
CA ILE A 533 23.59 14.04 20.43
C ILE A 533 24.36 14.27 21.73
N LEU A 534 24.10 13.44 22.72
CA LEU A 534 24.84 13.43 23.98
C LEU A 534 25.92 12.35 23.89
N ASP A 535 27.17 12.77 23.88
CA ASP A 535 28.32 11.88 23.83
C ASP A 535 28.69 11.45 25.25
N TYR A 536 28.65 10.16 25.51
CA TYR A 536 29.03 9.56 26.78
C TYR A 536 30.31 8.74 26.71
N LEU A 537 31.02 8.75 25.57
CA LEU A 537 32.25 7.99 25.37
C LEU A 537 33.25 8.27 26.50
N GLY A 538 33.75 7.23 27.17
CA GLY A 538 34.71 7.31 28.27
C GLY A 538 34.11 7.82 29.60
N THR A 539 32.80 8.02 29.70
CA THR A 539 32.11 8.43 30.94
C THR A 539 31.47 7.25 31.65
N THR A 540 31.08 7.42 32.92
CA THR A 540 30.26 6.43 33.64
C THR A 540 28.89 6.23 32.97
N GLY A 541 28.37 7.24 32.25
CA GLY A 541 27.12 7.18 31.51
C GLY A 541 27.15 6.13 30.41
N GLU A 542 28.29 5.95 29.74
CA GLU A 542 28.46 4.91 28.71
C GLU A 542 28.27 3.51 29.31
N SER A 543 28.94 3.19 30.41
CA SER A 543 28.81 1.87 31.07
C SER A 543 27.40 1.59 31.62
N ILE A 544 26.73 2.63 32.14
CA ILE A 544 25.34 2.53 32.59
C ILE A 544 24.41 2.26 31.39
N LEU A 545 24.55 3.01 30.32
CA LEU A 545 23.69 2.88 29.12
C LEU A 545 23.89 1.52 28.46
N THR A 546 25.13 1.13 28.19
CA THR A 546 25.52 -0.18 27.67
C THR A 546 24.94 -1.31 28.54
N GLY A 547 25.16 -1.26 29.85
CA GLY A 547 24.69 -2.30 30.76
C GLY A 547 23.16 -2.41 30.83
N LYS A 548 22.41 -1.31 30.74
CA LYS A 548 20.93 -1.35 30.69
C LYS A 548 20.45 -1.96 29.38
N ILE A 549 21.02 -1.54 28.25
CA ILE A 549 20.62 -2.01 26.92
C ILE A 549 20.98 -3.50 26.79
N ALA A 550 22.19 -3.91 27.08
CA ALA A 550 22.66 -5.28 26.95
C ALA A 550 21.80 -6.26 27.79
N ARG A 551 21.55 -5.97 29.06
CA ARG A 551 20.71 -6.83 29.93
C ARG A 551 19.28 -6.94 29.44
N SER A 552 18.68 -5.82 29.03
CA SER A 552 17.29 -5.82 28.56
C SER A 552 17.13 -6.42 27.15
N ALA A 553 18.12 -6.29 26.29
CA ALA A 553 18.16 -6.95 24.97
C ALA A 553 18.30 -8.46 25.14
N ALA A 554 19.28 -8.93 25.92
CA ALA A 554 19.49 -10.36 26.20
C ALA A 554 18.24 -11.05 26.74
N ALA A 555 17.53 -10.41 27.67
CA ALA A 555 16.27 -10.94 28.20
C ALA A 555 15.20 -11.08 27.11
N LYS A 556 15.04 -10.09 26.24
CA LYS A 556 14.04 -10.12 25.16
C LYS A 556 14.40 -11.06 24.01
N ILE A 557 15.68 -11.20 23.69
CA ILE A 557 16.20 -12.15 22.70
C ILE A 557 15.92 -13.57 23.18
N ALA A 558 16.27 -13.87 24.46
CA ALA A 558 16.04 -15.18 25.06
C ALA A 558 14.53 -15.52 25.13
N GLU A 559 13.66 -14.56 25.50
CA GLU A 559 12.21 -14.74 25.55
C GLU A 559 11.63 -15.14 24.18
N ARG A 560 12.22 -14.68 23.08
CA ARG A 560 11.72 -14.91 21.71
C ARG A 560 12.41 -16.03 20.96
N HIS A 561 13.49 -16.56 21.50
CA HIS A 561 14.35 -17.51 20.77
C HIS A 561 14.88 -16.94 19.43
N LEU A 562 15.20 -15.65 19.40
CA LEU A 562 15.86 -14.99 18.28
C LEU A 562 17.35 -15.30 18.27
#